data_b7fb4d232fc8e3135de77dfce46de54b
#
_entry.id   b7fb4d232fc8e3135de77dfce46de54b
#
_cell.length_a   1.000
_cell.length_b   1.000
_cell.length_c   1.000
_cell.angle_alpha   90.00
_cell.angle_beta   90.00
_cell.angle_gamma   90.00
#
_symmetry.space_group_name_H-M   'P 1'
#
loop_
_entity.id
_entity.type
_entity.pdbx_description
1 polymer ?
#
loop_
_entity_poly.entity_id
_entity_poly.type
_entity_poly.pdbx_seq_one_letter_code
_entity_poly.pdbx_strand_id
1 'polypeptide(L)'
;MIKILRSLHQINHKQSYGLFGWFNKKEEKVDDSAYDPATWKQLQPAFNKLKEENQNKPKLLPIKKKQYSDKLTVVLELDEVLVYSFIPDPKDMFMNAPLRQYDFYIDLPEFDNFVHVYKREQLDDFLEYFLNHTEPVIWSKGQRIYVERVLEKLCPQFPKDHIFCQEQCNLVEEDDLEDYFKDLDLLGRDRKKIVYVDSKPLSFWTTGDNSIPVRMFVADNTDTKDDLQRLMNILERLKQENDVRDYLKKIYKVEETLRETKFIE
;
A
#
# COMPACT_ATOMS: atom_id res chain seq x y z
N MET A 1 -12.15 -21.03 -0.13
CA MET A 1 -13.21 -20.06 -0.54
C MET A 1 -13.55 -19.11 0.61
N ILE A 2 -14.03 -19.60 1.76
CA ILE A 2 -14.35 -18.75 2.95
C ILE A 2 -13.11 -18.02 3.53
N LYS A 3 -11.90 -18.60 3.49
CA LYS A 3 -10.66 -17.95 3.99
C LYS A 3 -10.26 -16.73 3.14
N ILE A 4 -10.46 -16.74 1.83
CA ILE A 4 -10.08 -15.65 0.92
C ILE A 4 -11.02 -14.45 1.10
N LEU A 5 -12.33 -14.68 1.23
CA LEU A 5 -13.30 -13.64 1.54
C LEU A 5 -13.10 -13.08 2.96
N ARG A 6 -12.68 -13.92 3.92
CA ARG A 6 -12.29 -13.45 5.25
C ARG A 6 -11.02 -12.61 5.25
N SER A 7 -10.06 -12.88 4.37
CA SER A 7 -8.87 -12.05 4.21
C SER A 7 -9.23 -10.63 3.73
N LEU A 8 -10.13 -10.51 2.76
CA LEU A 8 -10.63 -9.20 2.33
C LEU A 8 -11.50 -8.53 3.40
N HIS A 9 -12.26 -9.31 4.18
CA HIS A 9 -13.17 -8.81 5.21
C HIS A 9 -12.47 -8.52 6.56
N GLN A 10 -11.45 -9.28 6.94
CA GLN A 10 -10.63 -9.01 8.14
C GLN A 10 -9.72 -7.80 7.96
N ILE A 11 -9.34 -7.46 6.73
CA ILE A 11 -8.65 -6.20 6.43
C ILE A 11 -9.53 -4.99 6.78
N ASN A 12 -10.87 -5.12 6.74
CA ASN A 12 -11.79 -3.98 6.80
C ASN A 12 -12.17 -3.46 8.19
N HIS A 13 -11.97 -4.16 9.32
CA HIS A 13 -12.59 -3.67 10.56
C HIS A 13 -11.80 -3.76 11.87
N LYS A 14 -10.64 -4.38 11.96
CA LYS A 14 -9.92 -4.50 13.24
C LYS A 14 -8.48 -4.02 13.29
N GLN A 15 -7.89 -3.63 12.18
CA GLN A 15 -6.44 -3.39 12.11
C GLN A 15 -6.00 -1.94 11.83
N SER A 16 -6.92 -0.97 11.82
CA SER A 16 -6.63 0.30 11.15
C SER A 16 -6.22 1.49 12.01
N TYR A 17 -6.20 1.40 13.33
CA TYR A 17 -6.07 2.62 14.15
C TYR A 17 -4.80 2.74 15.01
N GLY A 18 -4.01 1.68 15.19
CA GLY A 18 -2.94 1.64 16.21
C GLY A 18 -1.73 2.54 15.99
N LEU A 19 -1.28 2.71 14.77
CA LEU A 19 -0.01 3.42 14.48
C LEU A 19 -0.19 4.84 13.91
N PHE A 20 -1.38 5.23 13.48
CA PHE A 20 -1.68 6.61 13.06
C PHE A 20 -1.91 7.59 14.23
N GLY A 21 -2.08 7.11 15.45
CA GLY A 21 -1.94 7.93 16.66
C GLY A 21 -0.61 8.69 16.73
N TRP A 22 0.31 8.29 15.90
CA TRP A 22 1.62 8.85 15.68
C TRP A 22 1.62 10.25 15.09
N PHE A 23 0.72 10.52 14.16
CA PHE A 23 0.60 11.82 13.52
C PHE A 23 -0.49 12.70 14.13
N ASN A 24 -1.42 12.13 14.91
CA ASN A 24 -2.49 12.86 15.59
C ASN A 24 -2.57 12.46 17.07
N LYS A 25 -2.12 13.34 17.97
CA LYS A 25 -2.34 13.23 19.42
C LYS A 25 -3.83 13.34 19.78
N LYS A 26 -4.62 12.29 19.56
CA LYS A 26 -5.91 12.06 20.23
C LYS A 26 -6.11 10.56 20.39
N GLU A 27 -6.16 10.14 21.64
CA GLU A 27 -6.30 8.76 22.09
C GLU A 27 -7.71 8.22 21.82
N GLU A 28 -7.79 7.18 20.96
CA GLU A 28 -8.87 6.19 21.05
C GLU A 28 -8.23 4.82 21.20
N LYS A 29 -8.74 4.02 22.17
CA LYS A 29 -8.20 2.70 22.51
C LYS A 29 -8.45 1.72 21.37
N VAL A 30 -7.38 1.22 20.80
CA VAL A 30 -7.36 0.20 19.76
C VAL A 30 -6.96 -1.14 20.37
N ASP A 31 -7.48 -2.22 19.80
CA ASP A 31 -7.00 -3.58 20.10
C ASP A 31 -5.58 -3.75 19.51
N ASP A 32 -4.57 -3.48 20.33
CA ASP A 32 -3.16 -3.44 19.95
C ASP A 32 -2.55 -4.84 19.73
N SER A 33 -3.32 -5.93 19.90
CA SER A 33 -2.76 -7.30 19.88
C SER A 33 -2.22 -7.72 18.51
N ALA A 34 -2.77 -7.20 17.40
CA ALA A 34 -2.30 -7.48 16.04
C ALA A 34 -1.00 -6.70 15.66
N TYR A 35 -0.60 -5.74 16.50
CA TYR A 35 0.55 -4.88 16.29
C TYR A 35 1.59 -4.97 17.41
N ASP A 36 1.54 -6.06 18.19
CA ASP A 36 2.57 -6.29 19.20
C ASP A 36 3.94 -6.47 18.54
N PRO A 37 4.93 -5.62 18.85
CA PRO A 37 6.29 -5.75 18.33
C PRO A 37 6.94 -7.11 18.61
N ALA A 38 6.56 -7.79 19.70
CA ALA A 38 7.07 -9.12 20.00
C ALA A 38 6.60 -10.16 18.98
N THR A 39 5.34 -10.08 18.55
CA THR A 39 4.75 -10.91 17.50
C THR A 39 5.49 -10.71 16.16
N TRP A 40 5.76 -9.46 15.80
CA TRP A 40 6.45 -9.14 14.54
C TRP A 40 7.93 -9.52 14.53
N LYS A 41 8.60 -9.52 15.68
CA LYS A 41 9.97 -10.02 15.81
C LYS A 41 10.09 -11.51 15.48
N GLN A 42 9.03 -12.29 15.68
CA GLN A 42 9.02 -13.70 15.31
C GLN A 42 9.11 -13.89 13.78
N LEU A 43 8.56 -12.96 13.00
CA LEU A 43 8.63 -12.99 11.53
C LEU A 43 9.99 -12.56 10.96
N GLN A 44 10.84 -11.91 11.76
CA GLN A 44 12.12 -11.36 11.31
C GLN A 44 13.07 -12.40 10.68
N PRO A 45 13.28 -13.60 11.27
CA PRO A 45 14.15 -14.62 10.67
C PRO A 45 13.62 -15.09 9.31
N ALA A 46 12.32 -15.37 9.22
CA ALA A 46 11.68 -15.80 7.97
C ALA A 46 11.79 -14.72 6.89
N PHE A 47 11.58 -13.46 7.26
CA PHE A 47 11.75 -12.34 6.35
C PHE A 47 13.21 -12.18 5.87
N ASN A 48 14.19 -12.27 6.76
CA ASN A 48 15.60 -12.15 6.39
C ASN A 48 16.01 -13.24 5.40
N LYS A 49 15.54 -14.48 5.61
CA LYS A 49 15.75 -15.59 4.68
C LYS A 49 15.14 -15.30 3.30
N LEU A 50 13.90 -14.83 3.25
CA LEU A 50 13.25 -14.44 1.99
C LEU A 50 14.00 -13.31 1.27
N LYS A 51 14.54 -12.35 2.01
CA LYS A 51 15.34 -11.26 1.43
C LYS A 51 16.63 -11.77 0.79
N GLU A 52 17.30 -12.75 1.41
CA GLU A 52 18.46 -13.43 0.81
C GLU A 52 18.08 -14.18 -0.46
N GLU A 53 16.99 -14.93 -0.44
CA GLU A 53 16.47 -15.64 -1.62
C GLU A 53 16.12 -14.68 -2.77
N ASN A 54 15.56 -13.51 -2.45
CA ASN A 54 15.17 -12.49 -3.43
C ASN A 54 16.35 -11.88 -4.18
N GLN A 55 17.57 -11.92 -3.62
CA GLN A 55 18.77 -11.39 -4.31
C GLN A 55 19.01 -12.08 -5.66
N ASN A 56 18.64 -13.36 -5.75
CA ASN A 56 18.85 -14.19 -6.95
C ASN A 56 17.61 -14.28 -7.86
N LYS A 57 16.48 -13.68 -7.45
CA LYS A 57 15.27 -13.69 -8.28
C LYS A 57 15.36 -12.71 -9.45
N PRO A 58 14.74 -13.02 -10.60
CA PRO A 58 14.55 -12.05 -11.68
C PRO A 58 13.87 -10.79 -11.18
N LYS A 59 14.29 -9.66 -11.72
CA LYS A 59 13.66 -8.38 -11.36
C LYS A 59 12.27 -8.29 -11.98
N LEU A 60 11.33 -7.72 -11.22
CA LEU A 60 9.91 -7.63 -11.60
C LEU A 60 9.68 -6.61 -12.72
N LEU A 61 10.32 -5.45 -12.61
CA LEU A 61 10.20 -4.43 -13.66
C LEU A 61 11.14 -4.74 -14.82
N PRO A 62 10.69 -4.50 -16.05
CA PRO A 62 11.57 -4.55 -17.22
C PRO A 62 12.68 -3.49 -17.14
N ILE A 63 13.63 -3.52 -18.05
CA ILE A 63 14.64 -2.46 -18.18
C ILE A 63 13.93 -1.12 -18.28
N LYS A 64 14.42 -0.15 -17.53
CA LYS A 64 13.79 1.17 -17.42
C LYS A 64 13.65 1.83 -18.80
N LYS A 65 12.42 2.09 -19.20
CA LYS A 65 12.12 2.71 -20.51
C LYS A 65 12.68 4.14 -20.57
N LYS A 66 13.10 4.61 -21.73
CA LYS A 66 13.67 5.94 -21.94
C LYS A 66 12.79 7.08 -21.40
N GLN A 67 11.47 6.94 -21.53
CA GLN A 67 10.50 7.93 -21.01
C GLN A 67 10.51 8.08 -19.47
N TYR A 68 11.13 7.14 -18.76
CA TYR A 68 11.24 7.15 -17.29
C TYR A 68 12.67 7.42 -16.80
N SER A 69 13.66 7.60 -17.71
CA SER A 69 15.10 7.66 -17.35
C SER A 69 15.41 8.56 -16.16
N ASP A 70 14.79 9.75 -16.15
CA ASP A 70 15.05 10.79 -15.14
C ASP A 70 13.93 10.90 -14.10
N LYS A 71 12.96 9.97 -14.12
CA LYS A 71 11.81 10.00 -13.23
C LYS A 71 12.05 9.13 -11.99
N LEU A 72 11.45 9.52 -10.89
CA LEU A 72 11.34 8.66 -9.70
C LEU A 72 10.48 7.44 -10.03
N THR A 73 10.87 6.28 -9.54
CA THR A 73 10.00 5.12 -9.48
C THR A 73 9.11 5.25 -8.25
N VAL A 74 7.81 5.38 -8.46
CA VAL A 74 6.86 5.55 -7.35
C VAL A 74 5.96 4.34 -7.29
N VAL A 75 6.02 3.65 -6.16
CA VAL A 75 5.28 2.41 -5.89
C VAL A 75 4.12 2.73 -4.95
N LEU A 76 2.91 2.43 -5.37
CA LEU A 76 1.70 2.69 -4.59
C LEU A 76 1.00 1.39 -4.21
N GLU A 77 0.55 1.28 -2.96
CA GLU A 77 -0.55 0.38 -2.62
C GLU A 77 -1.84 0.91 -3.27
N LEU A 78 -2.78 0.02 -3.59
CA LEU A 78 -4.06 0.37 -4.19
C LEU A 78 -5.11 0.69 -3.12
N ASP A 79 -5.39 -0.31 -2.29
CA ASP A 79 -6.44 -0.21 -1.28
C ASP A 79 -6.02 0.69 -0.12
N GLU A 80 -6.96 1.51 0.34
CA GLU A 80 -6.78 2.49 1.42
C GLU A 80 -5.78 3.63 1.12
N VAL A 81 -5.11 3.57 -0.04
CA VAL A 81 -4.23 4.63 -0.57
C VAL A 81 -4.90 5.40 -1.70
N LEU A 82 -5.38 4.71 -2.71
CA LEU A 82 -6.04 5.30 -3.88
C LEU A 82 -7.55 5.11 -3.83
N VAL A 83 -8.00 3.93 -3.39
CA VAL A 83 -9.40 3.56 -3.30
C VAL A 83 -9.71 2.90 -1.96
N TYR A 84 -10.97 2.90 -1.60
CA TYR A 84 -11.54 2.04 -0.57
C TYR A 84 -12.50 1.07 -1.23
N SER A 85 -12.36 -0.22 -0.94
CA SER A 85 -13.18 -1.27 -1.54
C SER A 85 -14.03 -1.95 -0.48
N PHE A 86 -15.33 -1.99 -0.72
CA PHE A 86 -16.30 -2.58 0.18
C PHE A 86 -17.01 -3.75 -0.50
N ILE A 87 -17.03 -4.90 0.15
CA ILE A 87 -17.76 -6.08 -0.30
C ILE A 87 -19.06 -6.14 0.50
N PRO A 88 -20.23 -5.92 -0.12
CA PRO A 88 -21.50 -6.04 0.58
C PRO A 88 -21.74 -7.49 1.04
N ASP A 89 -22.01 -7.68 2.32
CA ASP A 89 -22.51 -8.95 2.84
C ASP A 89 -24.04 -8.93 2.77
N PRO A 90 -24.69 -9.88 2.06
CA PRO A 90 -26.14 -9.94 1.98
C PRO A 90 -26.85 -10.04 3.35
N LYS A 91 -26.14 -10.54 4.37
CA LYS A 91 -26.66 -10.68 5.72
C LYS A 91 -26.50 -9.43 6.59
N ASP A 92 -25.58 -8.52 6.19
CA ASP A 92 -25.18 -7.37 7.00
C ASP A 92 -25.06 -6.09 6.18
N MET A 93 -25.81 -6.02 5.07
CA MET A 93 -25.70 -5.00 4.03
C MET A 93 -25.85 -3.56 4.53
N PHE A 94 -26.46 -3.35 5.71
CA PHE A 94 -26.74 -2.03 6.25
C PHE A 94 -25.87 -1.64 7.46
N MET A 95 -25.15 -2.57 8.06
CA MET A 95 -24.45 -2.30 9.33
C MET A 95 -23.06 -1.70 9.15
N ASN A 96 -22.39 -1.94 8.02
CA ASN A 96 -21.00 -1.53 7.80
C ASN A 96 -20.75 -0.87 6.44
N ALA A 97 -21.80 -0.62 5.65
CA ALA A 97 -21.66 0.05 4.36
C ALA A 97 -21.31 1.54 4.58
N PRO A 98 -20.38 2.09 3.78
CA PRO A 98 -20.14 3.52 3.78
C PRO A 98 -21.41 4.33 3.50
N LEU A 99 -21.53 5.49 4.16
CA LEU A 99 -22.70 6.38 4.04
C LEU A 99 -22.76 7.06 2.67
N ARG A 100 -21.60 7.30 2.05
CA ARG A 100 -21.55 7.89 0.71
C ARG A 100 -21.81 6.84 -0.37
N GLN A 101 -22.29 7.29 -1.52
CA GLN A 101 -22.43 6.44 -2.70
C GLN A 101 -21.04 6.03 -3.23
N TYR A 102 -20.90 4.77 -3.67
CA TYR A 102 -19.69 4.30 -4.35
C TYR A 102 -19.54 4.97 -5.73
N ASP A 103 -18.29 5.13 -6.16
CA ASP A 103 -18.01 5.74 -7.47
C ASP A 103 -18.25 4.76 -8.61
N PHE A 104 -17.93 3.49 -8.40
CA PHE A 104 -18.25 2.39 -9.33
C PHE A 104 -18.24 1.05 -8.61
N TYR A 105 -18.70 0.02 -9.28
CA TYR A 105 -18.54 -1.36 -8.81
C TYR A 105 -17.76 -2.21 -9.81
N ILE A 106 -17.14 -3.27 -9.33
CA ILE A 106 -16.56 -4.34 -10.13
C ILE A 106 -17.28 -5.64 -9.81
N ASP A 107 -17.48 -6.43 -10.84
CA ASP A 107 -18.09 -7.75 -10.74
C ASP A 107 -17.00 -8.81 -10.61
N LEU A 108 -17.13 -9.72 -9.65
CA LEU A 108 -16.23 -10.83 -9.40
C LEU A 108 -17.00 -12.16 -9.45
N PRO A 109 -17.48 -12.57 -10.65
CA PRO A 109 -18.32 -13.76 -10.80
C PRO A 109 -17.60 -15.04 -10.35
N GLU A 110 -16.27 -15.07 -10.36
CA GLU A 110 -15.47 -16.18 -9.86
C GLU A 110 -15.66 -16.41 -8.35
N PHE A 111 -16.12 -15.38 -7.63
CA PHE A 111 -16.41 -15.42 -6.21
C PHE A 111 -17.89 -15.26 -5.87
N ASP A 112 -18.76 -15.25 -6.90
CA ASP A 112 -20.19 -14.96 -6.78
C ASP A 112 -20.44 -13.67 -5.97
N ASN A 113 -19.68 -12.61 -6.31
CA ASN A 113 -19.70 -11.37 -5.56
C ASN A 113 -19.38 -10.14 -6.43
N PHE A 114 -19.64 -8.98 -5.87
CA PHE A 114 -19.27 -7.69 -6.43
C PHE A 114 -18.66 -6.79 -5.35
N VAL A 115 -17.89 -5.81 -5.77
CA VAL A 115 -17.17 -4.90 -4.88
C VAL A 115 -17.56 -3.47 -5.23
N HIS A 116 -18.02 -2.71 -4.25
CA HIS A 116 -18.20 -1.27 -4.36
C HIS A 116 -16.86 -0.59 -4.16
N VAL A 117 -16.48 0.29 -5.08
CA VAL A 117 -15.22 1.01 -5.04
C VAL A 117 -15.46 2.50 -4.87
N TYR A 118 -14.79 3.06 -3.90
CA TYR A 118 -14.83 4.47 -3.54
C TYR A 118 -13.48 5.11 -3.87
N LYS A 119 -13.49 6.16 -4.67
CA LYS A 119 -12.28 6.89 -5.04
C LYS A 119 -11.89 7.86 -3.92
N ARG A 120 -10.60 7.93 -3.61
CA ARG A 120 -10.08 9.03 -2.80
C ARG A 120 -10.26 10.35 -3.55
N GLU A 121 -10.51 11.42 -2.84
CA GLU A 121 -10.62 12.75 -3.42
C GLU A 121 -9.36 13.11 -4.20
N GLN A 122 -9.52 13.82 -5.33
CA GLN A 122 -8.44 14.22 -6.25
C GLN A 122 -7.71 13.05 -6.92
N LEU A 123 -8.28 11.84 -6.94
CA LEU A 123 -7.62 10.67 -7.51
C LEU A 123 -7.35 10.81 -9.01
N ASP A 124 -8.27 11.40 -9.77
CA ASP A 124 -8.12 11.52 -11.22
C ASP A 124 -6.94 12.43 -11.60
N ASP A 125 -6.83 13.60 -10.94
CA ASP A 125 -5.71 14.53 -11.11
C ASP A 125 -4.38 13.89 -10.68
N PHE A 126 -4.42 13.14 -9.57
CA PHE A 126 -3.26 12.41 -9.09
C PHE A 126 -2.80 11.32 -10.06
N LEU A 127 -3.71 10.54 -10.64
CA LEU A 127 -3.37 9.50 -11.62
C LEU A 127 -2.78 10.09 -12.90
N GLU A 128 -3.30 11.22 -13.37
CA GLU A 128 -2.71 11.96 -14.50
C GLU A 128 -1.27 12.39 -14.17
N TYR A 129 -1.07 12.99 -13.00
CA TYR A 129 0.26 13.37 -12.54
C TYR A 129 1.19 12.14 -12.44
N PHE A 130 0.71 11.07 -11.82
CA PHE A 130 1.46 9.85 -11.57
C PHE A 130 1.99 9.22 -12.86
N LEU A 131 1.14 9.09 -13.87
CA LEU A 131 1.52 8.55 -15.18
C LEU A 131 2.51 9.44 -15.92
N ASN A 132 2.33 10.75 -15.86
CA ASN A 132 3.12 11.70 -16.66
C ASN A 132 4.45 12.06 -16.01
N HIS A 133 4.54 12.05 -14.68
CA HIS A 133 5.67 12.62 -13.95
C HIS A 133 6.53 11.60 -13.20
N THR A 134 6.13 10.32 -13.17
CA THR A 134 6.88 9.26 -12.48
C THR A 134 7.12 8.04 -13.39
N GLU A 135 7.89 7.08 -12.95
CA GLU A 135 7.77 5.69 -13.37
C GLU A 135 6.73 5.04 -12.43
N PRO A 136 5.47 4.90 -12.90
CA PRO A 136 4.38 4.51 -12.02
C PRO A 136 4.37 3.01 -11.80
N VAL A 137 4.17 2.57 -10.55
CA VAL A 137 4.04 1.17 -10.18
C VAL A 137 2.88 1.02 -9.21
N ILE A 138 1.95 0.15 -9.51
CA ILE A 138 0.98 -0.36 -8.52
C ILE A 138 1.49 -1.70 -8.02
N TRP A 139 1.61 -1.82 -6.71
CA TRP A 139 1.94 -3.09 -6.05
C TRP A 139 0.99 -3.32 -4.89
N SER A 140 -0.06 -4.09 -5.13
CA SER A 140 -1.11 -4.37 -4.16
C SER A 140 -0.94 -5.75 -3.50
N LYS A 141 -1.38 -5.88 -2.26
CA LYS A 141 -1.59 -7.17 -1.60
C LYS A 141 -2.86 -7.88 -2.08
N GLY A 142 -3.67 -7.22 -2.92
CA GLY A 142 -4.88 -7.78 -3.51
C GLY A 142 -4.59 -8.82 -4.58
N GLN A 143 -5.57 -9.71 -4.83
CA GLN A 143 -5.51 -10.68 -5.91
C GLN A 143 -5.54 -9.98 -7.28
N ARG A 144 -4.82 -10.53 -8.26
CA ARG A 144 -4.67 -9.96 -9.61
C ARG A 144 -6.00 -9.63 -10.26
N ILE A 145 -6.94 -10.56 -10.21
CA ILE A 145 -8.25 -10.37 -10.85
C ILE A 145 -9.01 -9.15 -10.31
N TYR A 146 -8.91 -8.91 -9.01
CA TYR A 146 -9.47 -7.73 -8.38
C TYR A 146 -8.73 -6.46 -8.80
N VAL A 147 -7.40 -6.45 -8.65
CA VAL A 147 -6.55 -5.27 -8.92
C VAL A 147 -6.68 -4.81 -10.37
N GLU A 148 -6.64 -5.76 -11.32
CA GLU A 148 -6.77 -5.44 -12.74
C GLU A 148 -8.15 -4.87 -13.08
N ARG A 149 -9.24 -5.41 -12.53
CA ARG A 149 -10.59 -4.88 -12.77
C ARG A 149 -10.79 -3.49 -12.17
N VAL A 150 -10.22 -3.22 -10.99
CA VAL A 150 -10.25 -1.86 -10.42
C VAL A 150 -9.48 -0.90 -11.33
N LEU A 151 -8.27 -1.26 -11.75
CA LEU A 151 -7.43 -0.40 -12.60
C LEU A 151 -8.02 -0.21 -14.00
N GLU A 152 -8.70 -1.20 -14.57
CA GLU A 152 -9.43 -1.05 -15.84
C GLU A 152 -10.50 0.05 -15.79
N LYS A 153 -11.12 0.25 -14.63
CA LYS A 153 -12.11 1.32 -14.42
C LYS A 153 -11.47 2.65 -14.07
N LEU A 154 -10.41 2.64 -13.27
CA LEU A 154 -9.74 3.85 -12.80
C LEU A 154 -8.81 4.46 -13.84
N CYS A 155 -8.02 3.64 -14.51
CA CYS A 155 -6.90 4.07 -15.33
C CYS A 155 -6.57 3.01 -16.40
N PRO A 156 -7.43 2.85 -17.45
CA PRO A 156 -7.27 1.82 -18.48
C PRO A 156 -5.92 1.84 -19.20
N GLN A 157 -5.28 3.02 -19.25
CA GLN A 157 -3.98 3.25 -19.87
C GLN A 157 -2.79 2.92 -18.96
N PHE A 158 -3.02 2.46 -17.72
CA PHE A 158 -1.93 2.09 -16.81
C PHE A 158 -1.07 0.97 -17.41
N PRO A 159 0.27 1.08 -17.38
CA PRO A 159 1.15 0.09 -17.98
C PRO A 159 1.02 -1.26 -17.26
N LYS A 160 0.57 -2.29 -18.00
CA LYS A 160 0.29 -3.62 -17.41
C LYS A 160 1.54 -4.30 -16.83
N ASP A 161 2.71 -4.02 -17.39
CA ASP A 161 4.02 -4.51 -16.92
C ASP A 161 4.51 -3.81 -15.64
N HIS A 162 3.74 -2.86 -15.11
CA HIS A 162 3.98 -2.14 -13.86
C HIS A 162 2.90 -2.42 -12.79
N ILE A 163 2.08 -3.45 -12.98
CA ILE A 163 1.06 -3.88 -12.01
C ILE A 163 1.54 -5.17 -11.35
N PHE A 164 1.77 -5.11 -10.04
CA PHE A 164 2.13 -6.25 -9.21
C PHE A 164 1.06 -6.47 -8.16
N CYS A 165 0.77 -7.74 -7.89
CA CYS A 165 -0.31 -8.16 -7.02
C CYS A 165 0.23 -9.11 -5.94
N GLN A 166 -0.66 -9.75 -5.20
CA GLN A 166 -0.35 -10.62 -4.08
C GLN A 166 0.72 -11.67 -4.43
N GLU A 167 0.66 -12.25 -5.63
CA GLU A 167 1.61 -13.30 -6.07
C GLU A 167 3.05 -12.81 -6.29
N GLN A 168 3.28 -11.50 -6.37
CA GLN A 168 4.62 -10.90 -6.37
C GLN A 168 5.04 -10.39 -5.00
N CYS A 169 4.18 -10.47 -4.00
CA CYS A 169 4.56 -10.20 -2.62
C CYS A 169 5.30 -11.40 -2.03
N ASN A 170 6.05 -11.15 -0.98
CA ASN A 170 6.68 -12.22 -0.20
C ASN A 170 5.72 -12.62 0.91
N LEU A 171 5.22 -13.84 0.86
CA LEU A 171 4.45 -14.41 1.96
C LEU A 171 5.41 -14.80 3.08
N VAL A 172 5.17 -14.30 4.27
CA VAL A 172 5.84 -14.71 5.51
C VAL A 172 4.81 -15.36 6.40
N GLU A 173 5.08 -16.59 6.77
CA GLU A 173 4.23 -17.39 7.67
C GLU A 173 5.09 -17.87 8.83
N GLU A 174 4.59 -17.70 10.05
CA GLU A 174 5.18 -18.23 11.27
C GLU A 174 4.05 -18.52 12.26
N ASP A 175 3.90 -19.77 12.67
CA ASP A 175 2.81 -20.26 13.51
C ASP A 175 1.43 -19.85 12.96
N ASP A 176 0.70 -19.00 13.69
CA ASP A 176 -0.63 -18.48 13.30
C ASP A 176 -0.60 -17.12 12.59
N LEU A 177 0.62 -16.61 12.30
CA LEU A 177 0.83 -15.32 11.65
C LEU A 177 1.09 -15.50 10.16
N GLU A 178 0.38 -14.75 9.35
CA GLU A 178 0.57 -14.70 7.90
C GLU A 178 0.45 -13.26 7.42
N ASP A 179 1.47 -12.74 6.73
CA ASP A 179 1.34 -11.46 6.01
C ASP A 179 2.20 -11.44 4.75
N TYR A 180 1.84 -10.52 3.86
CA TYR A 180 2.49 -10.29 2.57
C TYR A 180 3.35 -9.04 2.62
N PHE A 181 4.64 -9.18 2.29
CA PHE A 181 5.59 -8.09 2.29
C PHE A 181 6.11 -7.78 0.89
N LYS A 182 6.41 -6.52 0.65
CA LYS A 182 6.96 -6.02 -0.61
C LYS A 182 8.44 -5.73 -0.42
N ASP A 183 9.28 -6.37 -1.23
CA ASP A 183 10.71 -6.10 -1.26
C ASP A 183 11.04 -5.23 -2.47
N LEU A 184 11.30 -3.95 -2.25
CA LEU A 184 11.58 -3.00 -3.33
C LEU A 184 12.83 -3.37 -4.16
N ASP A 185 13.74 -4.21 -3.63
CA ASP A 185 14.93 -4.66 -4.37
C ASP A 185 14.55 -5.59 -5.54
N LEU A 186 13.38 -6.25 -5.44
CA LEU A 186 12.82 -7.03 -6.53
C LEU A 186 12.44 -6.18 -7.76
N LEU A 187 12.22 -4.88 -7.60
CA LEU A 187 11.89 -4.01 -8.72
C LEU A 187 13.08 -3.74 -9.65
N GLY A 188 14.32 -3.96 -9.20
CA GLY A 188 15.51 -3.71 -10.01
C GLY A 188 15.71 -2.22 -10.32
N ARG A 189 15.46 -1.37 -9.33
CA ARG A 189 15.66 0.08 -9.41
C ARG A 189 16.58 0.54 -8.28
N ASP A 190 17.25 1.68 -8.51
CA ASP A 190 18.11 2.30 -7.49
C ASP A 190 17.25 2.82 -6.33
N ARG A 191 17.53 2.36 -5.11
CA ARG A 191 16.85 2.79 -3.87
C ARG A 191 16.91 4.31 -3.66
N LYS A 192 17.90 5.00 -4.20
CA LYS A 192 17.98 6.46 -4.16
C LYS A 192 16.85 7.16 -4.93
N LYS A 193 16.20 6.45 -5.85
CA LYS A 193 15.18 6.99 -6.75
C LYS A 193 13.87 6.21 -6.71
N ILE A 194 13.66 5.38 -5.68
CA ILE A 194 12.39 4.71 -5.41
C ILE A 194 11.68 5.37 -4.24
N VAL A 195 10.36 5.48 -4.36
CA VAL A 195 9.45 5.90 -3.28
C VAL A 195 8.34 4.87 -3.17
N TYR A 196 8.04 4.46 -1.95
CA TYR A 196 6.93 3.57 -1.63
C TYR A 196 5.87 4.32 -0.82
N VAL A 197 4.61 4.21 -1.20
CA VAL A 197 3.49 4.89 -0.55
C VAL A 197 2.47 3.86 -0.08
N ASP A 198 2.16 3.88 1.20
CA ASP A 198 1.17 3.00 1.82
C ASP A 198 0.49 3.72 3.00
N SER A 199 -0.64 3.19 3.43
CA SER A 199 -1.35 3.64 4.62
C SER A 199 -1.02 2.80 5.86
N LYS A 200 -0.50 1.57 5.65
CA LYS A 200 -0.27 0.59 6.73
C LYS A 200 1.15 0.65 7.25
N PRO A 201 1.34 0.93 8.55
CA PRO A 201 2.67 1.06 9.14
C PRO A 201 3.55 -0.18 8.99
N LEU A 202 2.98 -1.37 9.08
CA LEU A 202 3.74 -2.63 8.92
C LEU A 202 4.30 -2.81 7.51
N SER A 203 3.69 -2.20 6.51
CA SER A 203 4.22 -2.19 5.14
C SER A 203 5.57 -1.48 5.05
N PHE A 204 5.89 -0.61 6.02
CA PHE A 204 7.15 0.15 6.04
C PHE A 204 8.32 -0.63 6.64
N TRP A 205 8.06 -1.74 7.31
CA TRP A 205 9.09 -2.58 7.90
C TRP A 205 10.16 -3.01 6.89
N THR A 206 9.76 -3.31 5.66
CA THR A 206 10.65 -3.78 4.59
C THR A 206 11.16 -2.67 3.68
N THR A 207 10.54 -1.50 3.73
CA THR A 207 10.81 -0.39 2.81
C THR A 207 11.55 0.77 3.47
N GLY A 208 11.45 0.89 4.81
CA GLY A 208 12.21 1.85 5.62
C GLY A 208 12.05 3.29 5.15
N ASP A 209 13.16 4.01 5.11
CA ASP A 209 13.21 5.43 4.73
C ASP A 209 12.89 5.70 3.24
N ASN A 210 12.58 4.68 2.42
CA ASN A 210 11.99 4.88 1.09
C ASN A 210 10.48 5.18 1.15
N SER A 211 9.87 5.22 2.33
CA SER A 211 8.42 5.23 2.51
C SER A 211 7.85 6.62 2.72
N ILE A 212 6.67 6.83 2.13
CA ILE A 212 5.78 7.96 2.41
C ILE A 212 4.50 7.41 3.03
N PRO A 213 4.31 7.56 4.35
CA PRO A 213 3.06 7.24 4.99
C PRO A 213 1.96 8.19 4.55
N VAL A 214 0.83 7.65 4.14
CA VAL A 214 -0.39 8.42 3.89
C VAL A 214 -1.48 7.98 4.86
N ARG A 215 -2.42 8.86 5.17
CA ARG A 215 -3.54 8.48 6.02
C ARG A 215 -4.40 7.45 5.31
N MET A 216 -4.85 6.45 6.05
CA MET A 216 -5.76 5.44 5.52
C MET A 216 -7.03 6.11 4.99
N PHE A 217 -7.37 5.79 3.75
CA PHE A 217 -8.61 6.21 3.15
C PHE A 217 -9.70 5.17 3.41
N VAL A 218 -10.74 5.61 4.11
CA VAL A 218 -12.02 4.92 4.19
C VAL A 218 -13.09 5.87 3.65
N ALA A 219 -14.09 5.34 2.98
CA ALA A 219 -15.00 6.14 2.15
C ALA A 219 -15.66 7.34 2.87
N ASP A 220 -15.85 7.24 4.18
CA ASP A 220 -16.56 8.24 4.98
C ASP A 220 -15.65 9.25 5.71
N ASN A 221 -14.31 9.10 5.61
CA ASN A 221 -13.41 10.03 6.26
C ASN A 221 -13.10 11.24 5.37
N THR A 222 -13.40 12.43 5.85
CA THR A 222 -13.14 13.69 5.13
C THR A 222 -11.75 14.26 5.37
N ASP A 223 -11.02 13.73 6.36
CA ASP A 223 -9.70 14.26 6.76
C ASP A 223 -8.60 13.98 5.74
N THR A 224 -8.86 13.08 4.78
CA THR A 224 -7.88 12.64 3.77
C THR A 224 -7.94 13.39 2.46
N LYS A 225 -8.86 14.35 2.31
CA LYS A 225 -9.16 15.02 1.03
C LYS A 225 -7.96 15.69 0.34
N ASP A 226 -6.98 16.18 1.11
CA ASP A 226 -5.80 16.88 0.58
C ASP A 226 -4.56 15.98 0.49
N ASP A 227 -4.67 14.69 0.81
CA ASP A 227 -3.48 13.83 0.93
C ASP A 227 -2.80 13.56 -0.42
N LEU A 228 -3.58 13.36 -1.48
CA LEU A 228 -3.00 13.15 -2.81
C LEU A 228 -2.34 14.43 -3.34
N GLN A 229 -2.89 15.61 -3.05
CA GLN A 229 -2.22 16.87 -3.37
C GLN A 229 -0.90 17.05 -2.60
N ARG A 230 -0.90 16.70 -1.32
CA ARG A 230 0.34 16.71 -0.50
C ARG A 230 1.36 15.73 -1.04
N LEU A 231 0.91 14.54 -1.45
CA LEU A 231 1.78 13.52 -2.06
C LEU A 231 2.42 14.04 -3.34
N MET A 232 1.65 14.66 -4.25
CA MET A 232 2.20 15.28 -5.47
C MET A 232 3.28 16.32 -5.13
N ASN A 233 3.02 17.21 -4.16
CA ASN A 233 3.99 18.23 -3.74
C ASN A 233 5.29 17.62 -3.19
N ILE A 234 5.19 16.53 -2.42
CA ILE A 234 6.37 15.80 -1.90
C ILE A 234 7.14 15.16 -3.05
N LEU A 235 6.45 14.49 -3.99
CA LEU A 235 7.08 13.87 -5.15
C LEU A 235 7.81 14.89 -6.02
N GLU A 236 7.24 16.10 -6.23
CA GLU A 236 7.93 17.20 -6.92
C GLU A 236 9.21 17.63 -6.18
N ARG A 237 9.16 17.71 -4.86
CA ARG A 237 10.34 18.03 -4.05
C ARG A 237 11.42 16.96 -4.18
N LEU A 238 11.03 15.67 -4.14
CA LEU A 238 11.94 14.54 -4.20
C LEU A 238 12.68 14.42 -5.54
N LYS A 239 12.15 14.95 -6.63
CA LYS A 239 12.84 15.00 -7.93
C LYS A 239 14.18 15.73 -7.86
N GLN A 240 14.31 16.67 -6.92
CA GLN A 240 15.52 17.49 -6.74
C GLN A 240 16.56 16.81 -5.84
N GLU A 241 16.20 15.72 -5.18
CA GLU A 241 17.09 15.03 -4.24
C GLU A 241 17.99 14.01 -4.96
N ASN A 242 19.26 13.93 -4.58
CA ASN A 242 20.15 12.88 -5.06
C ASN A 242 19.76 11.52 -4.52
N ASP A 243 19.32 11.49 -3.27
CA ASP A 243 18.79 10.31 -2.57
C ASP A 243 17.49 10.72 -1.87
N VAL A 244 16.38 10.12 -2.27
CA VAL A 244 15.06 10.42 -1.70
C VAL A 244 15.00 10.17 -0.21
N ARG A 245 15.79 9.19 0.28
CA ARG A 245 15.80 8.78 1.69
C ARG A 245 16.31 9.88 2.62
N ASP A 246 17.25 10.72 2.15
CA ASP A 246 17.78 11.83 2.95
C ASP A 246 16.70 12.86 3.30
N TYR A 247 15.76 13.07 2.39
CA TYR A 247 14.63 13.98 2.60
C TYR A 247 13.51 13.30 3.38
N LEU A 248 13.13 12.07 3.00
CA LEU A 248 12.04 11.33 3.64
C LEU A 248 12.35 11.04 5.12
N LYS A 249 13.58 10.67 5.43
CA LYS A 249 14.04 10.47 6.81
C LYS A 249 13.86 11.72 7.68
N LYS A 250 14.13 12.92 7.15
CA LYS A 250 13.94 14.17 7.89
C LYS A 250 12.48 14.46 8.21
N ILE A 251 11.55 14.08 7.28
CA ILE A 251 10.12 14.39 7.42
C ILE A 251 9.39 13.31 8.19
N TYR A 252 9.60 12.05 7.84
CA TYR A 252 8.78 10.95 8.33
C TYR A 252 9.45 10.10 9.41
N LYS A 253 10.79 10.03 9.43
CA LYS A 253 11.57 9.26 10.43
C LYS A 253 11.09 7.81 10.56
N VAL A 254 10.75 7.17 9.45
CA VAL A 254 10.11 5.84 9.46
C VAL A 254 10.96 4.82 10.19
N GLU A 255 12.24 4.66 9.80
CA GLU A 255 13.13 3.71 10.47
C GLU A 255 13.37 4.05 11.94
N GLU A 256 13.58 5.35 12.26
CA GLU A 256 13.79 5.82 13.63
C GLU A 256 12.65 5.34 14.52
N THR A 257 11.43 5.50 14.04
CA THR A 257 10.27 5.15 14.80
C THR A 257 9.99 3.64 14.86
N LEU A 258 10.23 2.91 13.77
CA LEU A 258 10.19 1.44 13.81
C LEU A 258 11.18 0.88 14.85
N ARG A 259 12.35 1.56 15.07
CA ARG A 259 13.29 1.23 16.16
C ARG A 259 12.74 1.60 17.53
N GLU A 260 12.22 2.83 17.70
CA GLU A 260 11.64 3.30 18.96
C GLU A 260 10.47 2.42 19.42
N THR A 261 9.64 1.98 18.48
CA THR A 261 8.53 1.06 18.71
C THR A 261 8.94 -0.40 18.76
N LYS A 262 10.23 -0.72 18.60
CA LYS A 262 10.81 -2.07 18.68
C LYS A 262 10.37 -3.04 17.58
N PHE A 263 9.89 -2.54 16.46
CA PHE A 263 9.59 -3.37 15.28
C PHE A 263 10.85 -3.80 14.52
N ILE A 264 11.91 -3.01 14.57
CA ILE A 264 13.24 -3.36 14.05
C ILE A 264 14.31 -3.11 15.11
N GLU A 265 15.48 -3.76 14.97
CA GLU A 265 16.66 -3.57 15.84
C GLU A 265 17.40 -2.25 15.58
#